data_eefdce84627dbee288a29e9c16953985
#
_entry.id   eefdce84627dbee288a29e9c16953985
#
_cell.length_a   1.000
_cell.length_b   1.000
_cell.length_c   1.000
_cell.angle_alpha   90.00
_cell.angle_beta   90.00
_cell.angle_gamma   90.00
#
_symmetry.space_group_name_H-M   'P 1'
#
loop_
_entity.id
_entity.type
_entity.pdbx_description
1 polymer ?
#
loop_
_entity_poly.entity_id
_entity_poly.type
_entity_poly.pdbx_seq_one_letter_code
_entity_poly.pdbx_strand_id
1 'polypeptide(L)'
;QSTSVKVTWTPGIEVDAVICAPTTANSSANTVTYTLNSTDISSGSATITGLTPETNYRATLKLGEKTRGYSTFTTNLDLSDAIELTPADDWVSAIQDATPGSKFALTPGEYVLTAAKLQINNNVVIAAKNSAEPPVINTCIHIYNGASLYLYQVVLDGTNTDGSQAIEYKKEGGFGDLTINGCEIRNYIKGLIYINVAAVPNTIKIENSLIHDIVCDGGDFIDSRKGGWNNLTISSSTIYNSASKRDVLRADDASNSVTANMVTSIDKCTFYNVGNGEANYRFFYLRFKGNTNTF
;
A
#
# COMPACT_ATOMS: atom_id res chain seq x y z
N GLN A 1 10.27 -12.99 -3.16
CA GLN A 1 11.41 -12.48 -2.35
C GLN A 1 11.77 -11.08 -2.86
N SER A 2 12.56 -10.32 -2.10
CA SER A 2 12.95 -8.95 -2.46
C SER A 2 13.95 -8.89 -3.62
N THR A 3 14.88 -9.84 -3.69
CA THR A 3 15.97 -9.81 -4.67
C THR A 3 16.06 -11.07 -5.52
N SER A 4 15.06 -11.95 -5.47
CA SER A 4 15.04 -13.20 -6.24
C SER A 4 13.64 -13.65 -6.60
N VAL A 5 13.56 -14.52 -7.61
CA VAL A 5 12.34 -15.19 -8.06
C VAL A 5 12.64 -16.63 -8.43
N LYS A 6 11.74 -17.56 -8.07
CA LYS A 6 11.75 -18.92 -8.62
C LYS A 6 10.87 -18.95 -9.85
N VAL A 7 11.46 -19.28 -10.99
CA VAL A 7 10.78 -19.47 -12.28
C VAL A 7 10.61 -20.97 -12.50
N THR A 8 9.41 -21.40 -12.90
CA THR A 8 9.09 -22.79 -13.17
C THR A 8 8.52 -22.95 -14.58
N TRP A 9 8.81 -24.09 -15.21
CA TRP A 9 8.28 -24.47 -16.52
C TRP A 9 8.09 -25.97 -16.61
N THR A 10 7.39 -26.45 -17.66
CA THR A 10 7.22 -27.87 -17.87
C THR A 10 8.57 -28.52 -18.23
N PRO A 11 9.04 -29.52 -17.46
CA PRO A 11 10.25 -30.25 -17.78
C PRO A 11 10.20 -30.86 -19.20
N GLY A 12 11.34 -30.96 -19.88
CA GLY A 12 11.45 -31.49 -21.24
C GLY A 12 11.25 -30.46 -22.35
N ILE A 13 10.93 -29.21 -22.03
CA ILE A 13 10.98 -28.10 -22.99
C ILE A 13 12.44 -27.67 -23.17
N GLU A 14 12.90 -27.57 -24.43
CA GLU A 14 14.23 -27.05 -24.73
C GLU A 14 14.33 -25.56 -24.39
N VAL A 15 15.24 -25.25 -23.46
CA VAL A 15 15.48 -23.89 -22.92
C VAL A 15 16.94 -23.76 -22.51
N ASP A 16 17.47 -22.55 -22.55
CA ASP A 16 18.87 -22.25 -22.22
C ASP A 16 19.05 -21.09 -21.26
N ALA A 17 18.07 -20.16 -21.17
CA ALA A 17 18.18 -19.00 -20.32
C ALA A 17 16.82 -18.49 -19.79
N VAL A 18 16.89 -17.75 -18.68
CA VAL A 18 15.82 -16.87 -18.18
C VAL A 18 16.31 -15.44 -18.17
N ILE A 19 15.55 -14.54 -18.77
CA ILE A 19 15.82 -13.10 -18.75
C ILE A 19 14.74 -12.42 -17.93
N CYS A 20 15.12 -11.79 -16.81
CA CYS A 20 14.26 -10.95 -15.99
C CYS A 20 14.54 -9.47 -16.32
N ALA A 21 13.65 -8.84 -17.05
CA ALA A 21 13.75 -7.44 -17.41
C ALA A 21 12.66 -6.60 -16.71
N PRO A 22 13.00 -5.43 -16.12
CA PRO A 22 11.99 -4.52 -15.59
C PRO A 22 11.00 -4.10 -16.69
N THR A 23 9.73 -3.94 -16.32
CA THR A 23 8.66 -3.58 -17.29
C THR A 23 8.56 -2.07 -17.55
N THR A 24 9.30 -1.24 -16.79
CA THR A 24 9.33 0.22 -16.94
C THR A 24 10.37 0.66 -17.97
N ALA A 25 10.18 1.86 -18.55
CA ALA A 25 11.11 2.46 -19.51
C ALA A 25 12.46 2.75 -18.84
N ASN A 26 13.53 2.18 -19.25
CA ASN A 26 14.92 2.12 -18.79
C ASN A 26 15.31 0.73 -18.28
N SER A 27 14.67 -0.29 -18.83
CA SER A 27 14.76 -1.68 -18.39
C SER A 27 16.14 -2.32 -18.55
N SER A 28 17.05 -1.77 -19.36
CA SER A 28 18.34 -2.43 -19.64
C SER A 28 19.31 -2.43 -18.46
N ALA A 29 19.26 -1.41 -17.60
CA ALA A 29 20.21 -1.26 -16.49
C ALA A 29 20.05 -2.32 -15.39
N ASN A 30 18.82 -2.85 -15.19
CA ASN A 30 18.49 -3.82 -14.13
C ASN A 30 17.98 -5.15 -14.71
N THR A 31 18.34 -5.46 -15.94
CA THR A 31 18.02 -6.74 -16.58
C THR A 31 19.00 -7.81 -16.10
N VAL A 32 18.47 -8.89 -15.57
CA VAL A 32 19.24 -10.07 -15.15
C VAL A 32 19.04 -11.18 -16.16
N THR A 33 20.14 -11.68 -16.73
CA THR A 33 20.15 -12.87 -17.59
C THR A 33 20.79 -14.02 -16.83
N TYR A 34 20.06 -15.11 -16.70
CA TYR A 34 20.52 -16.33 -16.04
C TYR A 34 20.59 -17.47 -17.05
N THR A 35 21.79 -18.03 -17.25
CA THR A 35 22.01 -19.21 -18.08
C THR A 35 21.65 -20.46 -17.28
N LEU A 36 20.77 -21.29 -17.83
CA LEU A 36 20.28 -22.49 -17.18
C LEU A 36 21.33 -23.61 -17.21
N ASN A 37 21.51 -24.27 -16.09
CA ASN A 37 22.34 -25.48 -16.00
C ASN A 37 21.52 -26.76 -16.23
N SER A 38 22.17 -27.90 -16.28
CA SER A 38 21.52 -29.18 -16.52
C SER A 38 20.49 -29.57 -15.43
N THR A 39 20.74 -29.18 -14.18
CA THR A 39 19.80 -29.44 -13.07
C THR A 39 18.56 -28.55 -13.20
N ASP A 40 18.71 -27.28 -13.55
CA ASP A 40 17.58 -26.39 -13.82
C ASP A 40 16.68 -26.93 -14.93
N ILE A 41 17.30 -27.33 -16.05
CA ILE A 41 16.60 -27.88 -17.22
C ILE A 41 15.84 -29.16 -16.86
N SER A 42 16.50 -30.08 -16.15
CA SER A 42 15.88 -31.35 -15.77
C SER A 42 14.77 -31.22 -14.74
N SER A 43 14.90 -30.26 -13.79
CA SER A 43 13.88 -29.97 -12.78
C SER A 43 12.74 -29.12 -13.30
N GLY A 44 12.93 -28.39 -14.42
CA GLY A 44 11.98 -27.41 -14.93
C GLY A 44 11.85 -26.18 -14.01
N SER A 45 12.92 -25.82 -13.30
CA SER A 45 12.90 -24.67 -12.40
C SER A 45 14.28 -24.06 -12.17
N ALA A 46 14.34 -22.74 -12.01
CA ALA A 46 15.55 -22.02 -11.62
C ALA A 46 15.22 -20.87 -10.66
N THR A 47 16.17 -20.55 -9.77
CA THR A 47 16.07 -19.38 -8.90
C THR A 47 16.98 -18.29 -9.45
N ILE A 48 16.36 -17.18 -9.85
CA ILE A 48 17.05 -16.01 -10.38
C ILE A 48 17.28 -15.04 -9.25
N THR A 49 18.51 -14.61 -9.03
CA THR A 49 18.92 -13.66 -7.96
C THR A 49 19.43 -12.35 -8.57
N GLY A 50 19.71 -11.35 -7.73
CA GLY A 50 20.23 -10.06 -8.16
C GLY A 50 19.17 -9.12 -8.73
N LEU A 51 17.91 -9.37 -8.40
CA LEU A 51 16.80 -8.49 -8.78
C LEU A 51 16.74 -7.28 -7.84
N THR A 52 16.21 -6.18 -8.34
CA THR A 52 15.92 -4.98 -7.56
C THR A 52 14.60 -5.16 -6.79
N PRO A 53 14.53 -4.81 -5.49
CA PRO A 53 13.28 -4.83 -4.73
C PRO A 53 12.19 -3.93 -5.33
N GLU A 54 10.92 -4.21 -5.00
CA GLU A 54 9.73 -3.45 -5.39
C GLU A 54 9.66 -3.10 -6.88
N THR A 55 10.16 -3.98 -7.72
CA THR A 55 10.28 -3.78 -9.17
C THR A 55 9.42 -4.78 -9.91
N ASN A 56 8.63 -4.29 -10.87
CA ASN A 56 7.88 -5.11 -11.80
C ASN A 56 8.81 -5.67 -12.87
N TYR A 57 8.92 -6.99 -12.94
CA TYR A 57 9.71 -7.72 -13.90
C TYR A 57 8.86 -8.55 -14.85
N ARG A 58 9.39 -8.73 -16.06
CA ARG A 58 8.98 -9.78 -16.98
C ARG A 58 10.09 -10.83 -17.02
N ALA A 59 9.82 -12.03 -16.50
CA ALA A 59 10.67 -13.20 -16.71
C ALA A 59 10.35 -13.83 -18.04
N THR A 60 11.33 -13.95 -18.90
CA THR A 60 11.20 -14.55 -20.25
C THR A 60 12.09 -15.78 -20.33
N LEU A 61 11.49 -16.93 -20.63
CA LEU A 61 12.18 -18.19 -20.87
C LEU A 61 12.64 -18.24 -22.35
N LYS A 62 13.89 -18.55 -22.58
CA LYS A 62 14.55 -18.48 -23.89
C LYS A 62 15.13 -19.81 -24.34
N LEU A 63 15.27 -19.95 -25.68
CA LEU A 63 16.16 -20.88 -26.36
C LEU A 63 16.85 -20.10 -27.47
N GLY A 64 18.09 -19.68 -27.25
CA GLY A 64 18.76 -18.69 -28.09
C GLY A 64 17.92 -17.42 -28.18
N GLU A 65 17.65 -16.94 -29.39
CA GLU A 65 16.83 -15.76 -29.60
C GLU A 65 15.30 -16.02 -29.46
N LYS A 66 14.88 -17.30 -29.42
CA LYS A 66 13.46 -17.64 -29.38
C LYS A 66 12.88 -17.52 -27.98
N THR A 67 11.75 -16.84 -27.82
CA THR A 67 10.96 -16.83 -26.59
C THR A 67 10.13 -18.10 -26.51
N ARG A 68 10.26 -18.83 -25.40
CA ARG A 68 9.52 -20.08 -25.11
C ARG A 68 8.32 -19.85 -24.20
N GLY A 69 8.35 -18.76 -23.45
CA GLY A 69 7.27 -18.32 -22.56
C GLY A 69 7.68 -17.11 -21.73
N TYR A 70 6.72 -16.49 -21.07
CA TYR A 70 7.01 -15.40 -20.13
C TYR A 70 5.94 -15.31 -19.04
N SER A 71 6.32 -14.66 -17.96
CA SER A 71 5.41 -14.26 -16.88
C SER A 71 5.87 -12.92 -16.31
N THR A 72 4.96 -12.20 -15.69
CA THR A 72 5.27 -10.96 -14.98
C THR A 72 5.11 -11.17 -13.46
N PHE A 73 5.94 -10.49 -12.69
CA PHE A 73 5.90 -10.54 -11.23
C PHE A 73 6.48 -9.24 -10.67
N THR A 74 6.19 -8.96 -9.39
CA THR A 74 6.83 -7.87 -8.64
C THR A 74 7.68 -8.46 -7.53
N THR A 75 8.91 -7.97 -7.37
CA THR A 75 9.75 -8.31 -6.22
C THR A 75 9.20 -7.63 -4.96
N ASN A 76 9.37 -8.27 -3.82
CA ASN A 76 8.90 -7.75 -2.53
C ASN A 76 9.75 -6.56 -2.06
N LEU A 77 9.26 -5.83 -1.06
CA LEU A 77 10.01 -4.84 -0.31
C LEU A 77 11.25 -5.49 0.34
N ASP A 78 12.37 -4.76 0.39
CA ASP A 78 13.56 -5.21 1.11
C ASP A 78 13.46 -4.87 2.60
N LEU A 79 13.42 -5.90 3.42
CA LEU A 79 13.36 -5.83 4.88
C LEU A 79 14.64 -6.35 5.54
N SER A 80 15.75 -6.46 4.81
CA SER A 80 17.01 -7.01 5.33
C SER A 80 17.62 -6.17 6.46
N ASP A 81 17.32 -4.87 6.49
CA ASP A 81 17.72 -3.90 7.51
C ASP A 81 16.61 -3.53 8.51
N ALA A 82 15.48 -4.22 8.44
CA ALA A 82 14.32 -3.92 9.28
C ALA A 82 14.51 -4.40 10.73
N ILE A 83 14.02 -3.60 11.67
CA ILE A 83 13.91 -3.98 13.07
C ILE A 83 12.73 -4.95 13.20
N GLU A 84 13.00 -6.15 13.64
CA GLU A 84 11.96 -7.13 13.90
C GLU A 84 11.25 -6.81 15.22
N LEU A 85 9.91 -6.82 15.20
CA LEU A 85 9.07 -6.63 16.37
C LEU A 85 8.06 -7.77 16.49
N THR A 86 7.82 -8.18 17.73
CA THR A 86 6.79 -9.14 18.10
C THR A 86 5.67 -8.44 18.87
N PRO A 87 4.47 -9.05 19.02
CA PRO A 87 3.41 -8.47 19.85
C PRO A 87 3.79 -8.29 21.33
N ALA A 88 4.81 -8.97 21.81
CA ALA A 88 5.28 -8.89 23.20
C ALA A 88 6.28 -7.73 23.43
N ASP A 89 6.81 -7.15 22.37
CA ASP A 89 7.71 -6.00 22.45
C ASP A 89 6.93 -4.70 22.74
N ASP A 90 7.63 -3.66 23.18
CA ASP A 90 7.09 -2.30 23.19
C ASP A 90 7.11 -1.69 21.79
N TRP A 91 6.33 -2.30 20.91
CA TRP A 91 6.24 -1.92 19.51
C TRP A 91 5.69 -0.50 19.32
N VAL A 92 4.88 -0.02 20.26
CA VAL A 92 4.30 1.33 20.21
C VAL A 92 5.40 2.38 20.35
N SER A 93 6.20 2.31 21.41
CA SER A 93 7.32 3.23 21.61
C SER A 93 8.37 3.08 20.50
N ALA A 94 8.68 1.84 20.09
CA ALA A 94 9.62 1.60 19.01
C ALA A 94 9.25 2.33 17.71
N ILE A 95 7.95 2.33 17.35
CA ILE A 95 7.47 3.01 16.13
C ILE A 95 7.36 4.53 16.35
N GLN A 96 6.83 4.98 17.50
CA GLN A 96 6.61 6.40 17.76
C GLN A 96 7.91 7.20 17.91
N ASP A 97 8.93 6.59 18.49
CA ASP A 97 10.25 7.19 18.73
C ASP A 97 11.28 6.83 17.64
N ALA A 98 10.81 6.24 16.54
CA ALA A 98 11.65 5.81 15.43
C ALA A 98 12.47 6.96 14.83
N THR A 99 13.69 6.67 14.42
CA THR A 99 14.47 7.60 13.58
C THR A 99 13.90 7.64 12.16
N PRO A 100 14.04 8.76 11.43
CA PRO A 100 13.55 8.86 10.06
C PRO A 100 14.14 7.77 9.16
N GLY A 101 13.27 7.05 8.44
CA GLY A 101 13.64 5.96 7.54
C GLY A 101 13.68 4.58 8.18
N SER A 102 13.37 4.45 9.47
CA SER A 102 13.28 3.14 10.13
C SER A 102 12.27 2.22 9.44
N LYS A 103 12.65 0.95 9.34
CA LYS A 103 11.79 -0.12 8.86
C LYS A 103 11.50 -1.11 9.99
N PHE A 104 10.24 -1.47 10.15
CA PHE A 104 9.79 -2.45 11.13
C PHE A 104 9.19 -3.65 10.42
N ALA A 105 9.74 -4.84 10.70
CA ALA A 105 9.21 -6.11 10.24
C ALA A 105 8.43 -6.78 11.39
N LEU A 106 7.11 -6.71 11.33
CA LEU A 106 6.23 -7.27 12.35
C LEU A 106 6.07 -8.77 12.14
N THR A 107 6.31 -9.56 13.19
CA THR A 107 6.02 -11.00 13.18
C THR A 107 4.50 -11.25 13.19
N PRO A 108 4.03 -12.45 12.79
CA PRO A 108 2.62 -12.80 12.93
C PRO A 108 2.11 -12.60 14.36
N GLY A 109 0.88 -12.10 14.49
CA GLY A 109 0.22 -11.88 15.78
C GLY A 109 -0.62 -10.61 15.80
N GLU A 110 -1.19 -10.30 16.99
CA GLU A 110 -2.06 -9.15 17.20
C GLU A 110 -1.33 -8.05 17.97
N TYR A 111 -1.25 -6.87 17.38
CA TYR A 111 -0.64 -5.65 17.90
C TYR A 111 -1.75 -4.69 18.32
N VAL A 112 -2.13 -4.70 19.60
CA VAL A 112 -3.35 -4.04 20.09
C VAL A 112 -3.04 -2.71 20.77
N LEU A 113 -3.65 -1.62 20.25
CA LEU A 113 -3.61 -0.28 20.83
C LEU A 113 -4.97 0.41 20.58
N THR A 114 -6.03 -0.08 21.23
CA THR A 114 -7.41 0.43 21.00
C THR A 114 -7.75 1.66 21.85
N ALA A 115 -7.13 1.81 23.01
CA ALA A 115 -7.38 2.94 23.94
C ALA A 115 -6.62 4.22 23.58
N ALA A 116 -5.65 4.15 22.67
CA ALA A 116 -4.84 5.27 22.18
C ALA A 116 -4.67 5.19 20.67
N LYS A 117 -3.85 6.10 20.11
CA LYS A 117 -3.54 6.14 18.67
C LYS A 117 -2.06 5.91 18.47
N LEU A 118 -1.71 5.09 17.48
CA LEU A 118 -0.33 4.96 17.06
C LEU A 118 0.10 6.27 16.37
N GLN A 119 1.09 6.93 16.93
CA GLN A 119 1.60 8.20 16.39
C GLN A 119 2.79 7.94 15.46
N ILE A 120 2.71 8.46 14.26
CA ILE A 120 3.79 8.45 13.28
C ILE A 120 4.41 9.84 13.25
N ASN A 121 5.56 9.98 13.90
CA ASN A 121 6.26 11.26 14.07
C ASN A 121 7.39 11.47 13.05
N ASN A 122 7.86 10.40 12.42
CA ASN A 122 8.94 10.35 11.44
C ASN A 122 8.60 9.41 10.28
N ASN A 123 9.39 9.46 9.21
CA ASN A 123 9.23 8.55 8.08
C ASN A 123 9.51 7.12 8.52
N VAL A 124 8.54 6.24 8.39
CA VAL A 124 8.68 4.82 8.77
C VAL A 124 8.02 3.88 7.78
N VAL A 125 8.54 2.66 7.74
CA VAL A 125 7.93 1.51 7.08
C VAL A 125 7.47 0.53 8.14
N ILE A 126 6.22 0.06 8.04
CA ILE A 126 5.65 -1.00 8.88
C ILE A 126 5.22 -2.12 7.94
N ALA A 127 5.85 -3.25 8.03
CA ALA A 127 5.67 -4.35 7.10
C ALA A 127 5.46 -5.70 7.80
N ALA A 128 4.73 -6.59 7.16
CA ALA A 128 4.69 -7.97 7.57
C ALA A 128 6.04 -8.65 7.34
N LYS A 129 6.58 -9.33 8.33
CA LYS A 129 7.73 -10.21 8.18
C LYS A 129 7.41 -11.43 7.31
N ASN A 130 6.18 -11.92 7.42
CA ASN A 130 5.65 -13.04 6.64
C ASN A 130 4.30 -12.65 6.01
N SER A 131 4.27 -12.48 4.69
CA SER A 131 3.05 -12.12 3.97
C SER A 131 1.99 -13.23 3.95
N ALA A 132 2.35 -14.47 4.21
CA ALA A 132 1.39 -15.58 4.30
C ALA A 132 0.62 -15.59 5.64
N GLU A 133 1.17 -14.93 6.64
CA GLU A 133 0.60 -14.78 7.99
C GLU A 133 0.76 -13.31 8.43
N PRO A 134 0.00 -12.38 7.84
CA PRO A 134 0.19 -10.95 8.10
C PRO A 134 -0.16 -10.60 9.55
N PRO A 135 0.62 -9.70 10.20
CA PRO A 135 0.29 -9.19 11.52
C PRO A 135 -1.01 -8.37 11.47
N VAL A 136 -1.80 -8.47 12.52
CA VAL A 136 -3.01 -7.65 12.71
C VAL A 136 -2.68 -6.49 13.65
N ILE A 137 -2.76 -5.26 13.13
CA ILE A 137 -2.55 -4.04 13.90
C ILE A 137 -3.90 -3.44 14.23
N ASN A 138 -4.32 -3.61 15.46
CA ASN A 138 -5.62 -3.15 15.95
C ASN A 138 -5.48 -1.77 16.60
N THR A 139 -5.53 -0.72 15.79
CA THR A 139 -5.38 0.69 16.22
C THR A 139 -5.91 1.66 15.18
N CYS A 140 -5.96 2.95 15.53
CA CYS A 140 -6.02 4.07 14.61
C CYS A 140 -4.65 4.76 14.55
N ILE A 141 -4.27 5.26 13.39
CA ILE A 141 -2.96 5.88 13.14
C ILE A 141 -3.10 7.38 12.99
N HIS A 142 -2.29 8.14 13.73
CA HIS A 142 -2.16 9.59 13.60
C HIS A 142 -0.80 9.97 13.02
N ILE A 143 -0.78 10.74 11.92
CA ILE A 143 0.45 11.16 11.25
C ILE A 143 0.76 12.62 11.62
N TYR A 144 2.01 12.88 12.04
CA TYR A 144 2.52 14.16 12.50
C TYR A 144 3.77 14.59 11.71
N ASN A 145 4.16 15.84 11.89
CA ASN A 145 5.48 16.39 11.57
C ASN A 145 5.94 16.19 10.10
N GLY A 146 5.02 16.14 9.14
CA GLY A 146 5.37 15.93 7.75
C GLY A 146 5.81 14.51 7.41
N ALA A 147 5.59 13.55 8.31
CA ALA A 147 6.05 12.18 8.16
C ALA A 147 5.45 11.45 6.95
N SER A 148 6.21 10.51 6.42
CA SER A 148 5.76 9.47 5.49
C SER A 148 5.43 8.19 6.26
N LEU A 149 4.43 7.44 5.78
CA LEU A 149 4.10 6.11 6.28
C LEU A 149 3.98 5.13 5.12
N TYR A 150 4.72 4.03 5.20
CA TYR A 150 4.53 2.91 4.29
C TYR A 150 4.04 1.68 5.07
N LEU A 151 2.81 1.25 4.78
CA LEU A 151 2.22 0.00 5.27
C LEU A 151 2.34 -1.06 4.18
N TYR A 152 3.00 -2.18 4.49
CA TYR A 152 3.25 -3.24 3.52
C TYR A 152 2.79 -4.60 4.04
N GLN A 153 1.79 -5.17 3.39
CA GLN A 153 1.26 -6.52 3.66
C GLN A 153 0.80 -6.77 5.11
N VAL A 154 0.30 -5.75 5.79
CA VAL A 154 -0.26 -5.83 7.15
C VAL A 154 -1.79 -5.76 7.11
N VAL A 155 -2.43 -6.20 8.20
CA VAL A 155 -3.85 -6.00 8.42
C VAL A 155 -4.04 -4.85 9.41
N LEU A 156 -4.79 -3.80 9.02
CA LEU A 156 -5.30 -2.80 9.94
C LEU A 156 -6.74 -3.16 10.32
N ASP A 157 -7.02 -3.29 11.62
CA ASP A 157 -8.32 -3.65 12.13
C ASP A 157 -8.86 -2.59 13.11
N GLY A 158 -10.02 -2.02 12.79
CA GLY A 158 -10.69 -1.01 13.62
C GLY A 158 -11.55 -1.57 14.73
N THR A 159 -11.63 -2.89 14.92
CA THR A 159 -12.45 -3.52 15.92
C THR A 159 -12.10 -3.00 17.32
N ASN A 160 -13.10 -2.57 18.09
CA ASN A 160 -12.95 -2.02 19.43
C ASN A 160 -12.08 -0.75 19.55
N THR A 161 -11.73 -0.09 18.44
CA THR A 161 -11.15 1.26 18.48
C THR A 161 -12.22 2.28 18.88
N ASP A 162 -11.84 3.50 19.20
CA ASP A 162 -12.74 4.56 19.71
C ASP A 162 -13.66 5.19 18.63
N GLY A 163 -13.82 4.52 17.48
CA GLY A 163 -14.63 5.01 16.37
C GLY A 163 -13.98 6.13 15.54
N SER A 164 -12.68 6.31 15.61
CA SER A 164 -11.91 7.22 14.75
C SER A 164 -11.74 6.63 13.33
N GLN A 165 -11.15 7.42 12.44
CA GLN A 165 -10.70 6.96 11.14
C GLN A 165 -9.47 6.06 11.28
N ALA A 166 -9.21 5.19 10.30
CA ALA A 166 -8.04 4.35 10.31
C ALA A 166 -6.74 5.17 10.33
N ILE A 167 -6.67 6.23 9.52
CA ILE A 167 -5.50 7.10 9.40
C ILE A 167 -5.96 8.58 9.43
N GLU A 168 -5.33 9.40 10.26
CA GLU A 168 -5.64 10.82 10.38
C GLU A 168 -4.37 11.69 10.40
N TYR A 169 -4.37 12.79 9.63
CA TYR A 169 -3.33 13.82 9.68
C TYR A 169 -3.62 14.83 10.79
N LYS A 170 -2.64 15.10 11.66
CA LYS A 170 -2.85 15.85 12.91
C LYS A 170 -2.16 17.22 12.99
N LYS A 171 -1.34 17.58 12.00
CA LYS A 171 -0.65 18.87 11.93
C LYS A 171 -0.81 19.48 10.54
N GLU A 172 -0.65 20.79 10.48
CA GLU A 172 -0.61 21.56 9.24
C GLU A 172 0.72 21.39 8.52
N GLY A 173 0.72 21.63 7.20
CA GLY A 173 1.92 21.64 6.37
C GLY A 173 1.98 20.50 5.36
N GLY A 174 3.10 20.44 4.65
CA GLY A 174 3.39 19.36 3.72
C GLY A 174 3.75 18.09 4.45
N PHE A 175 3.28 16.97 3.93
CA PHE A 175 3.62 15.63 4.39
C PHE A 175 4.30 14.84 3.28
N GLY A 176 5.07 13.84 3.66
CA GLY A 176 5.59 12.86 2.73
C GLY A 176 4.50 11.94 2.19
N ASP A 177 4.89 10.77 1.74
CA ASP A 177 3.95 9.83 1.12
C ASP A 177 3.27 8.93 2.17
N LEU A 178 1.98 8.68 1.98
CA LEU A 178 1.27 7.57 2.59
C LEU A 178 1.14 6.47 1.53
N THR A 179 1.80 5.34 1.75
CA THR A 179 1.68 4.17 0.87
C THR A 179 1.06 3.01 1.63
N ILE A 180 0.02 2.41 1.06
CA ILE A 180 -0.67 1.22 1.54
C ILE A 180 -0.59 0.19 0.42
N ASN A 181 0.21 -0.85 0.60
CA ASN A 181 0.47 -1.84 -0.45
C ASN A 181 0.29 -3.27 0.06
N GLY A 182 -0.60 -4.02 -0.58
CA GLY A 182 -0.86 -5.41 -0.24
C GLY A 182 -1.53 -5.59 1.14
N CYS A 183 -2.17 -4.55 1.67
CA CYS A 183 -2.78 -4.55 3.00
C CYS A 183 -4.24 -4.99 2.97
N GLU A 184 -4.72 -5.50 4.11
CA GLU A 184 -6.14 -5.57 4.42
C GLU A 184 -6.48 -4.47 5.43
N ILE A 185 -7.55 -3.69 5.19
CA ILE A 185 -8.02 -2.65 6.13
C ILE A 185 -9.51 -2.85 6.35
N ARG A 186 -9.94 -2.99 7.62
CA ARG A 186 -11.29 -3.38 7.92
C ARG A 186 -11.85 -2.83 9.24
N ASN A 187 -13.17 -2.88 9.39
CA ASN A 187 -13.90 -2.67 10.64
C ASN A 187 -13.78 -1.27 11.25
N TYR A 188 -13.42 -0.25 10.47
CA TYR A 188 -13.41 1.12 10.96
C TYR A 188 -14.79 1.76 10.85
N ILE A 189 -15.20 2.45 11.93
CA ILE A 189 -16.53 3.03 12.00
C ILE A 189 -16.62 4.35 11.21
N LYS A 190 -15.62 5.24 11.33
CA LYS A 190 -15.71 6.59 10.73
C LYS A 190 -15.19 6.70 9.30
N GLY A 191 -14.12 6.08 8.95
CA GLY A 191 -13.57 6.19 7.60
C GLY A 191 -12.14 5.69 7.51
N LEU A 192 -11.59 5.76 6.30
CA LEU A 192 -10.22 5.29 6.03
C LEU A 192 -9.20 6.39 6.31
N ILE A 193 -9.32 7.55 5.66
CA ILE A 193 -8.35 8.65 5.75
C ILE A 193 -9.05 9.95 6.07
N TYR A 194 -8.52 10.72 7.02
CA TYR A 194 -9.06 12.01 7.42
C TYR A 194 -8.01 13.12 7.44
N ILE A 195 -8.33 14.24 6.76
CA ILE A 195 -7.49 15.42 6.65
C ILE A 195 -8.32 16.66 7.06
N ASN A 196 -8.42 16.90 8.38
CA ASN A 196 -9.20 18.02 8.94
C ASN A 196 -8.32 19.16 9.49
N VAL A 197 -7.09 19.20 9.08
CA VAL A 197 -6.12 20.27 9.28
C VAL A 197 -5.56 20.69 7.93
N ALA A 198 -4.86 21.81 7.82
CA ALA A 198 -4.25 22.27 6.57
C ALA A 198 -3.02 21.40 6.20
N ALA A 199 -3.19 20.10 6.15
CA ALA A 199 -2.18 19.13 5.77
C ALA A 199 -2.28 18.77 4.28
N VAL A 200 -1.13 18.62 3.64
CA VAL A 200 -1.04 18.21 2.22
C VAL A 200 -0.02 17.08 2.07
N PRO A 201 -0.43 15.80 2.15
CA PRO A 201 0.41 14.70 1.72
C PRO A 201 0.83 14.85 0.25
N ASN A 202 2.10 14.55 -0.04
CA ASN A 202 2.62 14.56 -1.38
C ASN A 202 1.95 13.48 -2.24
N THR A 203 1.91 12.25 -1.73
CA THR A 203 1.16 11.16 -2.37
C THR A 203 0.40 10.36 -1.33
N ILE A 204 -0.85 10.04 -1.63
CA ILE A 204 -1.60 8.96 -0.98
C ILE A 204 -1.74 7.86 -2.02
N LYS A 205 -1.11 6.72 -1.77
CA LYS A 205 -1.11 5.58 -2.68
C LYS A 205 -1.68 4.35 -1.99
N ILE A 206 -2.74 3.79 -2.57
CA ILE A 206 -3.36 2.54 -2.13
C ILE A 206 -3.28 1.57 -3.30
N GLU A 207 -2.56 0.48 -3.14
CA GLU A 207 -2.38 -0.50 -4.21
C GLU A 207 -2.42 -1.94 -3.71
N ASN A 208 -2.90 -2.84 -4.57
CA ASN A 208 -2.94 -4.28 -4.30
C ASN A 208 -3.61 -4.65 -2.97
N SER A 209 -4.58 -3.83 -2.52
CA SER A 209 -5.12 -3.90 -1.16
C SER A 209 -6.59 -4.29 -1.14
N LEU A 210 -7.00 -4.87 0.00
CA LEU A 210 -8.37 -5.24 0.30
C LEU A 210 -8.90 -4.33 1.41
N ILE A 211 -9.97 -3.56 1.13
CA ILE A 211 -10.52 -2.62 2.10
C ILE A 211 -12.02 -2.90 2.24
N HIS A 212 -12.48 -3.13 3.45
CA HIS A 212 -13.86 -3.53 3.64
C HIS A 212 -14.41 -3.25 5.03
N ASP A 213 -15.75 -3.27 5.12
CA ASP A 213 -16.50 -3.10 6.36
C ASP A 213 -16.15 -1.78 7.08
N ILE A 214 -15.94 -0.71 6.29
CA ILE A 214 -15.74 0.65 6.80
C ILE A 214 -17.05 1.41 6.68
N VAL A 215 -17.74 1.56 7.82
CA VAL A 215 -19.14 2.02 7.87
C VAL A 215 -19.31 3.47 7.44
N CYS A 216 -18.33 4.33 7.72
CA CYS A 216 -18.37 5.78 7.52
C CYS A 216 -19.45 6.49 8.38
N ASP A 217 -19.68 6.01 9.61
CA ASP A 217 -20.57 6.68 10.56
C ASP A 217 -19.86 7.87 11.22
N GLY A 218 -20.18 9.07 10.74
CA GLY A 218 -19.59 10.31 11.23
C GLY A 218 -18.36 10.81 10.47
N GLY A 219 -17.91 10.16 9.41
CA GLY A 219 -16.82 10.59 8.52
C GLY A 219 -16.96 9.96 7.14
N ASP A 220 -16.44 10.61 6.11
CA ASP A 220 -16.42 10.06 4.76
C ASP A 220 -15.27 9.05 4.61
N PHE A 221 -15.30 8.18 3.59
CA PHE A 221 -14.31 7.11 3.45
C PHE A 221 -12.89 7.67 3.27
N ILE A 222 -12.69 8.59 2.32
CA ILE A 222 -11.51 9.47 2.26
C ILE A 222 -12.05 10.90 2.37
N ASP A 223 -11.71 11.58 3.48
CA ASP A 223 -12.38 12.80 3.90
C ASP A 223 -11.36 13.95 4.10
N SER A 224 -11.28 14.85 3.13
CA SER A 224 -10.49 16.08 3.23
C SER A 224 -11.39 17.29 3.46
N ARG A 225 -11.33 17.84 4.68
CA ARG A 225 -12.14 18.99 5.11
C ARG A 225 -11.41 20.31 5.04
N LYS A 226 -10.14 20.35 5.43
CA LYS A 226 -9.31 21.55 5.52
C LYS A 226 -7.96 21.40 4.84
N GLY A 227 -7.53 20.18 4.58
CA GLY A 227 -6.30 19.87 3.87
C GLY A 227 -6.57 19.49 2.41
N GLY A 228 -5.65 18.71 1.85
CA GLY A 228 -5.74 18.21 0.49
C GLY A 228 -4.74 17.09 0.29
N TRP A 229 -4.43 16.79 -0.94
CA TRP A 229 -3.32 15.94 -1.39
C TRP A 229 -2.77 16.50 -2.70
N ASN A 230 -1.52 16.24 -3.02
CA ASN A 230 -1.04 16.52 -4.37
C ASN A 230 -1.44 15.37 -5.31
N ASN A 231 -1.23 14.11 -4.87
CA ASN A 231 -1.62 12.93 -5.63
C ASN A 231 -2.36 11.94 -4.74
N LEU A 232 -3.51 11.44 -5.20
CA LEU A 232 -4.22 10.29 -4.64
C LEU A 232 -4.32 9.23 -5.73
N THR A 233 -3.77 8.05 -5.50
CA THR A 233 -3.86 6.92 -6.41
C THR A 233 -4.43 5.71 -5.68
N ILE A 234 -5.47 5.10 -6.24
CA ILE A 234 -6.00 3.81 -5.81
C ILE A 234 -5.90 2.88 -7.01
N SER A 235 -5.14 1.80 -6.89
CA SER A 235 -4.93 0.88 -8.01
C SER A 235 -4.93 -0.58 -7.60
N SER A 236 -5.39 -1.46 -8.51
CA SER A 236 -5.37 -2.92 -8.32
C SER A 236 -5.92 -3.37 -6.97
N SER A 237 -6.94 -2.67 -6.45
CA SER A 237 -7.48 -2.85 -5.11
C SER A 237 -8.97 -3.19 -5.15
N THR A 238 -9.43 -3.89 -4.11
CA THR A 238 -10.84 -4.21 -3.93
C THR A 238 -11.37 -3.50 -2.70
N ILE A 239 -12.45 -2.74 -2.87
CA ILE A 239 -13.16 -2.06 -1.80
C ILE A 239 -14.59 -2.59 -1.77
N TYR A 240 -15.05 -3.11 -0.62
CA TYR A 240 -16.40 -3.62 -0.53
C TYR A 240 -17.06 -3.37 0.84
N ASN A 241 -18.38 -3.43 0.91
CA ASN A 241 -19.19 -3.20 2.13
C ASN A 241 -18.78 -1.94 2.88
N SER A 242 -18.49 -0.87 2.18
CA SER A 242 -17.92 0.34 2.78
C SER A 242 -18.69 1.59 2.40
N ALA A 243 -18.50 2.68 3.14
CA ALA A 243 -19.16 3.96 2.94
C ALA A 243 -20.69 3.85 2.92
N SER A 244 -21.26 3.04 3.82
CA SER A 244 -22.72 2.82 3.87
C SER A 244 -23.51 4.01 4.42
N LYS A 245 -22.84 4.99 5.07
CA LYS A 245 -23.50 6.14 5.71
C LYS A 245 -23.01 7.51 5.25
N ARG A 246 -21.99 7.57 4.37
CA ARG A 246 -21.41 8.83 3.89
C ARG A 246 -20.78 8.69 2.51
N ASP A 247 -20.22 9.81 2.02
CA ASP A 247 -19.53 9.87 0.73
C ASP A 247 -18.27 8.98 0.71
N VAL A 248 -17.88 8.52 -0.47
CA VAL A 248 -16.66 7.73 -0.63
C VAL A 248 -15.44 8.64 -0.67
N LEU A 249 -15.39 9.57 -1.59
CA LEU A 249 -14.28 10.51 -1.72
C LEU A 249 -14.79 11.95 -1.58
N ARG A 250 -14.33 12.63 -0.54
CA ARG A 250 -14.66 14.01 -0.26
C ARG A 250 -13.44 14.92 -0.24
N ALA A 251 -13.53 16.05 -0.96
CA ALA A 251 -12.60 17.16 -0.84
C ALA A 251 -13.40 18.48 -0.82
N ASP A 252 -13.38 19.17 0.30
CA ASP A 252 -14.08 20.44 0.48
C ASP A 252 -13.34 21.60 -0.20
N ASP A 253 -14.04 22.72 -0.39
CA ASP A 253 -13.51 23.93 -0.99
C ASP A 253 -12.40 24.60 -0.13
N ALA A 254 -12.35 24.33 1.17
CA ALA A 254 -11.25 24.77 2.04
C ALA A 254 -9.88 24.24 1.55
N SER A 255 -9.82 23.12 0.85
CA SER A 255 -8.59 22.61 0.24
C SER A 255 -7.95 23.58 -0.77
N ASN A 256 -8.71 24.50 -1.36
CA ASN A 256 -8.20 25.53 -2.28
C ASN A 256 -7.19 26.49 -1.63
N SER A 257 -7.18 26.59 -0.31
CA SER A 257 -6.26 27.46 0.45
C SER A 257 -4.90 26.81 0.72
N VAL A 258 -4.78 25.49 0.55
CA VAL A 258 -3.59 24.73 0.95
C VAL A 258 -2.86 24.06 -0.21
N THR A 259 -3.52 23.82 -1.33
CA THR A 259 -2.89 23.28 -2.54
C THR A 259 -3.52 23.88 -3.81
N ALA A 260 -2.73 24.01 -4.86
CA ALA A 260 -3.19 24.55 -6.16
C ALA A 260 -3.87 23.49 -7.01
N ASN A 261 -3.41 22.23 -6.94
CA ASN A 261 -3.92 21.12 -7.73
C ASN A 261 -4.01 19.86 -6.87
N MET A 262 -5.09 19.12 -7.08
CA MET A 262 -5.26 17.77 -6.54
C MET A 262 -5.45 16.80 -7.71
N VAL A 263 -4.56 15.80 -7.80
CA VAL A 263 -4.66 14.74 -8.81
C VAL A 263 -5.22 13.50 -8.15
N THR A 264 -6.26 12.93 -8.72
CA THR A 264 -6.86 11.69 -8.25
C THR A 264 -6.94 10.68 -9.39
N SER A 265 -6.41 9.49 -9.18
CA SER A 265 -6.45 8.39 -10.15
C SER A 265 -6.95 7.11 -9.48
N ILE A 266 -7.93 6.46 -10.10
CA ILE A 266 -8.45 5.14 -9.70
C ILE A 266 -8.33 4.22 -10.91
N ASP A 267 -7.54 3.17 -10.82
CA ASP A 267 -7.25 2.25 -11.93
C ASP A 267 -7.33 0.79 -11.48
N LYS A 268 -7.95 -0.06 -12.28
CA LYS A 268 -8.06 -1.51 -12.05
C LYS A 268 -8.60 -1.89 -10.67
N CYS A 269 -9.57 -1.13 -10.17
CA CYS A 269 -10.20 -1.36 -8.87
C CYS A 269 -11.57 -2.01 -9.00
N THR A 270 -11.93 -2.79 -7.99
CA THR A 270 -13.28 -3.32 -7.82
C THR A 270 -13.96 -2.62 -6.64
N PHE A 271 -15.14 -2.05 -6.89
CA PHE A 271 -16.01 -1.51 -5.86
C PHE A 271 -17.28 -2.33 -5.80
N TYR A 272 -17.58 -2.95 -4.68
CA TYR A 272 -18.76 -3.74 -4.48
C TYR A 272 -19.48 -3.34 -3.19
N ASN A 273 -20.76 -3.02 -3.27
CA ASN A 273 -21.56 -2.60 -2.12
C ASN A 273 -20.91 -1.40 -1.38
N VAL A 274 -20.55 -0.36 -2.14
CA VAL A 274 -19.89 0.84 -1.65
C VAL A 274 -20.76 2.07 -1.94
N GLY A 275 -20.93 2.96 -0.95
CA GLY A 275 -21.73 4.17 -1.09
C GLY A 275 -23.22 3.94 -1.28
N ASN A 276 -23.75 2.82 -0.80
CA ASN A 276 -25.13 2.37 -1.07
C ASN A 276 -26.11 2.58 0.10
N GLY A 277 -25.70 3.30 1.13
CA GLY A 277 -26.47 3.32 2.39
C GLY A 277 -27.72 4.20 2.33
N GLU A 278 -27.59 5.45 1.92
CA GLU A 278 -28.69 6.40 1.97
C GLU A 278 -28.76 7.31 0.75
N ALA A 279 -29.96 7.81 0.45
CA ALA A 279 -30.32 8.48 -0.81
C ALA A 279 -29.53 9.75 -1.17
N ASN A 280 -28.69 10.27 -0.30
CA ASN A 280 -27.95 11.51 -0.51
C ASN A 280 -26.43 11.35 -0.49
N TYR A 281 -25.90 10.13 -0.39
CA TYR A 281 -24.47 9.90 -0.39
C TYR A 281 -23.91 9.73 -1.81
N ARG A 282 -22.70 10.18 -2.00
CA ARG A 282 -22.04 10.29 -3.31
C ARG A 282 -20.78 9.47 -3.33
N PHE A 283 -20.45 8.92 -4.51
CA PHE A 283 -19.14 8.34 -4.69
C PHE A 283 -18.07 9.44 -4.68
N PHE A 284 -18.32 10.57 -5.37
CA PHE A 284 -17.42 11.72 -5.39
C PHE A 284 -18.13 12.98 -4.91
N TYR A 285 -17.52 13.67 -3.93
CA TYR A 285 -17.90 15.01 -3.49
C TYR A 285 -16.68 15.92 -3.51
N LEU A 286 -16.30 16.37 -4.70
CA LEU A 286 -15.09 17.14 -4.93
C LEU A 286 -15.47 18.59 -5.20
N ARG A 287 -15.41 19.46 -4.18
CA ARG A 287 -15.65 20.90 -4.26
C ARG A 287 -14.38 21.68 -4.56
N PHE A 288 -13.24 21.05 -4.52
CA PHE A 288 -11.95 21.63 -4.84
C PHE A 288 -11.89 22.02 -6.32
N LYS A 289 -11.42 23.22 -6.63
CA LYS A 289 -11.46 23.77 -8.00
C LYS A 289 -10.34 23.29 -8.93
N GLY A 290 -9.20 22.87 -8.37
CA GLY A 290 -8.02 22.45 -9.13
C GLY A 290 -7.90 20.93 -9.31
N ASN A 291 -9.02 20.21 -9.46
CA ASN A 291 -9.00 18.75 -9.57
C ASN A 291 -8.63 18.27 -10.99
N THR A 292 -7.74 17.27 -11.03
CA THR A 292 -7.53 16.40 -12.20
C THR A 292 -7.87 14.98 -11.80
N ASN A 293 -8.90 14.39 -12.40
CA ASN A 293 -9.41 13.10 -12.01
C ASN A 293 -9.38 12.12 -13.18
N THR A 294 -8.91 10.88 -12.93
CA THR A 294 -8.88 9.77 -13.89
C THR A 294 -9.50 8.53 -13.23
N PHE A 295 -10.48 7.90 -13.92
CA PHE A 295 -11.22 6.76 -13.39
C PHE A 295 -11.34 5.66 -14.44
#